data_02c1ad10a333a4bde0240621305a6eec
#
_entry.id   02c1ad10a333a4bde0240621305a6eec
#
_cell.length_a   1.000
_cell.length_b   1.000
_cell.length_c   1.000
_cell.angle_alpha   90.00
_cell.angle_beta   90.00
_cell.angle_gamma   90.00
#
_symmetry.space_group_name_H-M   'P 1'
#
loop_
_entity.id
_entity.type
_entity.pdbx_description
1 polymer ?
#
loop_
_entity_poly.entity_id
_entity_poly.type
_entity_poly.pdbx_seq_one_letter_code
_entity_poly.pdbx_strand_id
1 'polypeptide(L)'
;MTDLPDDFEVPDDLSGLLDSRDEDPSVVLVITQVAAPAPLAAACAIAKVDVDVVPTPIGAIASLRDPKAAADGAAAISKLLRTIPVILLERREGQITASRWTGGERGDDLPAGLVLSDAPPVLEDLLLGSVQAGDVEGVVTSVGMSRWQAMRTIAGSTRRR
;
A
#
# COMPACT_ATOMS: atom_id res chain seq x y z
N MET A 1 -15.04 -44.45 -4.25
CA MET A 1 -15.17 -43.76 -4.60
C MET A 1 -14.88 -43.15 -4.48
N THR A 2 -14.70 -43.54 -4.16
CA THR A 2 -14.73 -42.88 -4.30
C THR A 2 -14.36 -42.05 -4.33
N ASP A 3 -14.31 -42.38 -4.29
CA ASP A 3 -14.14 -41.61 -4.72
C ASP A 3 -13.71 -40.79 -4.63
N LEU A 4 -13.64 -40.95 -4.38
CA LEU A 4 -13.58 -40.13 -4.65
C LEU A 4 -13.29 -39.53 -5.08
N PRO A 5 -13.53 -39.45 -5.32
CA PRO A 5 -13.50 -38.84 -6.07
C PRO A 5 -12.99 -38.27 -6.53
N ASP A 6 -13.17 -38.61 -6.96
CA ASP A 6 -12.95 -37.96 -7.44
C ASP A 6 -12.82 -37.10 -7.63
N ASP A 7 -13.06 -36.97 -7.65
CA ASP A 7 -13.22 -35.92 -7.66
C ASP A 7 -13.10 -35.21 -6.85
N PHE A 8 -13.23 -35.23 -6.57
CA PHE A 8 -13.69 -34.65 -5.85
C PHE A 8 -13.91 -33.47 -5.48
N GLU A 9 -14.78 -33.23 -5.04
CA GLU A 9 -15.09 -32.04 -4.29
C GLU A 9 -13.99 -31.61 -3.36
N VAL A 10 -13.14 -32.50 -3.01
CA VAL A 10 -11.96 -32.15 -2.23
C VAL A 10 -11.15 -31.05 -2.89
N PRO A 11 -10.94 -31.09 -4.21
CA PRO A 11 -10.27 -29.98 -4.89
C PRO A 11 -11.00 -28.66 -4.72
N ASP A 12 -12.33 -28.70 -4.64
CA ASP A 12 -13.09 -27.47 -4.45
C ASP A 12 -12.78 -26.83 -3.12
N ASP A 13 -12.65 -27.64 -2.07
CA ASP A 13 -12.30 -27.12 -0.74
C ASP A 13 -10.93 -26.48 -0.74
N LEU A 14 -10.00 -27.12 -1.42
CA LEU A 14 -8.64 -26.58 -1.51
C LEU A 14 -8.61 -25.31 -2.31
N SER A 15 -9.43 -25.25 -3.36
CA SER A 15 -9.53 -24.03 -4.15
C SER A 15 -10.01 -22.87 -3.32
N GLY A 16 -10.97 -23.11 -2.43
CA GLY A 16 -11.45 -22.08 -1.54
C GLY A 16 -10.37 -21.55 -0.61
N LEU A 17 -9.51 -22.43 -0.11
CA LEU A 17 -8.42 -22.01 0.75
C LEU A 17 -7.37 -21.21 -0.02
N LEU A 18 -7.11 -21.63 -1.25
CA LEU A 18 -6.16 -20.93 -2.10
C LEU A 18 -6.73 -19.57 -2.51
N ASP A 19 -8.02 -19.52 -2.79
CA ASP A 19 -8.69 -18.28 -3.17
C ASP A 19 -8.62 -17.26 -2.04
N SER A 20 -8.67 -17.70 -0.79
CA SER A 20 -8.52 -16.80 0.35
C SER A 20 -7.17 -16.11 0.34
N ARG A 21 -6.14 -16.79 -0.09
CA ARG A 21 -4.80 -16.20 -0.17
C ARG A 21 -4.66 -15.27 -1.35
N ASP A 22 -5.36 -15.58 -2.43
CA ASP A 22 -5.29 -14.80 -3.65
C ASP A 22 -6.36 -13.72 -3.70
N GLU A 23 -7.23 -13.69 -2.70
CA GLU A 23 -8.27 -12.68 -2.61
C GLU A 23 -7.65 -11.30 -2.57
N ASP A 24 -8.33 -10.35 -3.20
CA ASP A 24 -7.89 -8.97 -3.17
C ASP A 24 -7.90 -8.45 -1.75
N PRO A 25 -6.89 -7.73 -1.33
CA PRO A 25 -6.89 -7.14 0.01
C PRO A 25 -7.98 -6.09 0.14
N SER A 26 -8.47 -5.91 1.36
CA SER A 26 -9.46 -4.88 1.65
C SER A 26 -8.79 -3.54 1.93
N VAL A 27 -7.56 -3.56 2.41
CA VAL A 27 -6.80 -2.35 2.70
C VAL A 27 -5.38 -2.57 2.23
N VAL A 28 -4.82 -1.58 1.54
CA VAL A 28 -3.44 -1.62 1.06
C VAL A 28 -2.76 -0.31 1.42
N LEU A 29 -1.69 -0.41 2.19
CA LEU A 29 -0.92 0.76 2.60
C LEU A 29 0.54 0.55 2.21
N VAL A 30 1.18 1.63 1.76
CA VAL A 30 2.62 1.61 1.48
C VAL A 30 3.29 2.59 2.42
N ILE A 31 4.12 2.06 3.31
CA ILE A 31 4.86 2.87 4.27
C ILE A 31 6.13 3.36 3.60
N THR A 32 6.33 4.68 3.60
CA THR A 32 7.52 5.27 2.99
C THR A 32 8.27 6.09 4.04
N GLN A 33 9.49 6.49 3.67
CA GLN A 33 10.30 7.37 4.51
C GLN A 33 10.24 8.82 4.02
N VAL A 34 9.30 9.10 3.13
CA VAL A 34 9.13 10.47 2.60
C VAL A 34 8.54 11.34 3.70
N ALA A 35 9.21 12.44 4.00
CA ALA A 35 8.85 13.27 5.15
C ALA A 35 7.50 13.97 4.99
N ALA A 36 7.14 14.38 3.78
CA ALA A 36 5.90 15.13 3.54
C ALA A 36 4.99 14.39 2.57
N PRO A 37 3.68 14.46 2.77
CA PRO A 37 2.75 13.73 1.89
C PRO A 37 2.61 14.33 0.49
N ALA A 38 2.73 15.65 0.36
CA ALA A 38 2.46 16.29 -0.93
C ALA A 38 3.40 15.84 -2.06
N PRO A 39 4.72 15.76 -1.86
CA PRO A 39 5.59 15.29 -2.93
C PRO A 39 5.33 13.85 -3.33
N LEU A 40 5.00 13.01 -2.37
CA LEU A 40 4.71 11.61 -2.67
C LEU A 40 3.40 11.48 -3.46
N ALA A 41 2.37 12.23 -3.05
CA ALA A 41 1.12 12.23 -3.78
C ALA A 41 1.32 12.73 -5.21
N ALA A 42 2.13 13.78 -5.38
CA ALA A 42 2.42 14.32 -6.70
C ALA A 42 3.15 13.31 -7.58
N ALA A 43 4.13 12.61 -7.01
CA ALA A 43 4.87 11.60 -7.75
C ALA A 43 3.94 10.45 -8.16
N CYS A 44 3.04 10.06 -7.26
CA CYS A 44 2.06 9.02 -7.58
C CYS A 44 1.10 9.46 -8.68
N ALA A 45 0.70 10.74 -8.67
CA ALA A 45 -0.16 11.26 -9.73
C ALA A 45 0.52 11.18 -11.09
N ILE A 46 1.80 11.50 -11.15
CA ILE A 46 2.58 11.38 -12.40
C ILE A 46 2.67 9.93 -12.85
N ALA A 47 2.83 9.02 -11.90
CA ALA A 47 2.92 7.59 -12.18
C ALA A 47 1.55 6.95 -12.40
N LYS A 48 0.47 7.72 -12.26
CA LYS A 48 -0.91 7.26 -12.42
C LYS A 48 -1.30 6.22 -11.39
N VAL A 49 -0.84 6.42 -10.16
CA VAL A 49 -1.21 5.58 -9.02
C VAL A 49 -2.16 6.40 -8.15
N ASP A 50 -3.37 5.88 -7.95
CA ASP A 50 -4.39 6.56 -7.16
C ASP A 50 -4.20 6.25 -5.69
N VAL A 51 -3.78 7.25 -4.93
CA VAL A 51 -3.51 7.09 -3.51
C VAL A 51 -3.98 8.31 -2.73
N ASP A 52 -4.25 8.07 -1.45
CA ASP A 52 -4.39 9.12 -0.46
C ASP A 52 -3.16 9.01 0.45
N VAL A 53 -2.38 10.07 0.54
CA VAL A 53 -1.13 10.05 1.27
C VAL A 53 -1.33 10.72 2.62
N VAL A 54 -1.06 9.98 3.67
CA VAL A 54 -1.29 10.39 5.05
C VAL A 54 0.03 10.73 5.72
N PRO A 55 0.16 11.91 6.34
CA PRO A 55 1.39 12.24 7.06
C PRO A 55 1.45 11.50 8.40
N THR A 56 2.63 10.99 8.74
CA THR A 56 2.86 10.39 10.07
C THR A 56 4.25 10.77 10.57
N PRO A 57 4.52 10.57 11.85
CA PRO A 57 5.86 10.86 12.38
C PRO A 57 6.97 10.01 11.77
N ILE A 58 6.64 8.85 11.22
CA ILE A 58 7.66 7.97 10.63
C ILE A 58 7.80 8.15 9.12
N GLY A 59 6.99 9.01 8.53
CA GLY A 59 7.00 9.25 7.10
C GLY A 59 5.60 9.16 6.52
N ALA A 60 5.47 9.49 5.25
CA ALA A 60 4.17 9.47 4.58
C ALA A 60 3.74 8.04 4.26
N ILE A 61 2.46 7.77 4.45
CA ILE A 61 1.86 6.46 4.17
C ILE A 61 0.89 6.64 3.01
N ALA A 62 1.09 5.87 1.95
CA ALA A 62 0.20 5.92 0.79
C ALA A 62 -0.87 4.84 0.93
N SER A 63 -2.13 5.26 0.96
CA SER A 63 -3.27 4.34 0.99
C SER A 63 -3.78 4.20 -0.43
N LEU A 64 -3.67 3.01 -1.00
CA LEU A 64 -4.10 2.78 -2.37
C LEU A 64 -5.61 2.72 -2.45
N ARG A 65 -6.17 3.46 -3.39
CA ARG A 65 -7.62 3.48 -3.58
C ARG A 65 -8.12 2.20 -4.22
N ASP A 66 -7.28 1.55 -5.02
CA ASP A 66 -7.63 0.28 -5.64
C ASP A 66 -6.79 -0.83 -5.00
N PRO A 67 -7.35 -1.56 -4.03
CA PRO A 67 -6.58 -2.62 -3.38
C PRO A 67 -6.12 -3.72 -4.32
N LYS A 68 -6.79 -3.88 -5.47
CA LYS A 68 -6.38 -4.88 -6.46
C LYS A 68 -5.04 -4.55 -7.09
N ALA A 69 -4.66 -3.28 -7.06
CA ALA A 69 -3.41 -2.83 -7.65
C ALA A 69 -2.28 -2.79 -6.63
N ALA A 70 -2.35 -3.56 -5.56
CA ALA A 70 -1.38 -3.52 -4.48
C ALA A 70 0.06 -3.70 -4.97
N ALA A 71 0.31 -4.77 -5.73
CA ALA A 71 1.65 -5.06 -6.22
C ALA A 71 2.12 -3.99 -7.20
N ASP A 72 1.25 -3.60 -8.12
CA ASP A 72 1.59 -2.58 -9.11
C ASP A 72 1.87 -1.23 -8.43
N GLY A 73 1.08 -0.89 -7.42
CA GLY A 73 1.27 0.35 -6.68
C GLY A 73 2.57 0.36 -5.89
N ALA A 74 2.87 -0.75 -5.21
CA ALA A 74 4.11 -0.86 -4.45
C ALA A 74 5.32 -0.79 -5.37
N ALA A 75 5.24 -1.47 -6.51
CA ALA A 75 6.31 -1.43 -7.50
C ALA A 75 6.52 -0.01 -8.01
N ALA A 76 5.45 0.68 -8.36
CA ALA A 76 5.55 2.04 -8.88
C ALA A 76 6.14 2.99 -7.84
N ILE A 77 5.66 2.91 -6.61
CA ILE A 77 6.15 3.80 -5.54
C ILE A 77 7.61 3.51 -5.22
N SER A 78 7.97 2.23 -5.10
CA SER A 78 9.35 1.88 -4.80
C SER A 78 10.30 2.28 -5.94
N LYS A 79 9.80 2.23 -7.16
CA LYS A 79 10.57 2.68 -8.32
C LYS A 79 10.82 4.17 -8.27
N LEU A 80 9.82 4.93 -7.85
CA LEU A 80 9.96 6.39 -7.69
C LEU A 80 11.02 6.73 -6.63
N LEU A 81 11.10 5.94 -5.59
CA LEU A 81 12.03 6.17 -4.48
C LEU A 81 13.38 5.50 -4.68
N ARG A 82 13.51 4.74 -5.76
CA ARG A 82 14.78 4.13 -6.19
C ARG A 82 15.38 3.19 -5.16
N THR A 83 16.37 3.65 -4.40
CA THR A 83 17.08 2.81 -3.44
C THR A 83 16.49 2.83 -2.05
N ILE A 84 15.53 3.72 -1.80
CA ILE A 84 14.89 3.79 -0.49
C ILE A 84 13.78 2.76 -0.43
N PRO A 85 13.86 1.77 0.45
CA PRO A 85 12.83 0.72 0.49
C PRO A 85 11.52 1.25 1.04
N VAL A 86 10.44 0.61 0.59
CA VAL A 86 9.11 0.87 1.13
C VAL A 86 8.54 -0.45 1.64
N ILE A 87 7.53 -0.37 2.48
CA ILE A 87 6.88 -1.55 3.03
C ILE A 87 5.43 -1.56 2.59
N LEU A 88 5.04 -2.64 1.94
CA LEU A 88 3.67 -2.85 1.51
C LEU A 88 2.94 -3.64 2.58
N LEU A 89 1.87 -3.06 3.11
CA LEU A 89 0.99 -3.73 4.05
C LEU A 89 -0.32 -4.04 3.37
N GLU A 90 -0.76 -5.29 3.46
CA GLU A 90 -2.02 -5.73 2.88
C GLU A 90 -2.84 -6.43 3.94
N ARG A 91 -4.11 -6.09 4.01
CA ARG A 91 -5.05 -6.74 4.93
C ARG A 91 -6.06 -7.54 4.13
N ARG A 92 -6.15 -8.84 4.44
CA ARG A 92 -7.13 -9.74 3.85
C ARG A 92 -7.83 -10.48 4.96
N GLU A 93 -9.12 -10.20 5.16
CA GLU A 93 -9.94 -10.94 6.12
C GLU A 93 -9.27 -11.18 7.48
N GLY A 94 -8.73 -10.13 8.05
CA GLY A 94 -8.11 -10.22 9.35
C GLY A 94 -6.65 -10.63 9.33
N GLN A 95 -6.12 -10.98 8.18
CA GLN A 95 -4.70 -11.28 8.05
C GLN A 95 -3.98 -10.07 7.47
N ILE A 96 -2.86 -9.73 8.08
CA ILE A 96 -2.05 -8.61 7.61
C ILE A 96 -0.70 -9.17 7.19
N THR A 97 -0.28 -8.84 5.97
CA THR A 97 1.02 -9.24 5.46
C THR A 97 1.84 -8.00 5.16
N ALA A 98 3.15 -8.14 5.31
CA ALA A 98 4.07 -7.04 5.04
C ALA A 98 5.18 -7.55 4.13
N SER A 99 5.57 -6.74 3.15
CA SER A 99 6.67 -7.07 2.26
C SER A 99 7.48 -5.81 1.96
N ARG A 100 8.78 -6.00 1.77
CA ARG A 100 9.68 -4.91 1.43
C ARG A 100 9.81 -4.80 -0.08
N TRP A 101 9.82 -3.58 -0.58
CA TRP A 101 9.97 -3.31 -2.01
C TRP A 101 11.05 -2.28 -2.21
N THR A 102 11.89 -2.48 -3.23
CA THR A 102 12.96 -1.55 -3.55
C THR A 102 13.14 -1.50 -5.06
N GLY A 103 13.18 -0.29 -5.63
CA GLY A 103 13.47 -0.13 -7.05
C GLY A 103 12.47 -0.80 -7.98
N GLY A 104 11.24 -1.01 -7.52
CA GLY A 104 10.20 -1.63 -8.31
C GLY A 104 10.11 -3.13 -8.11
N GLU A 105 10.94 -3.71 -7.26
CA GLU A 105 10.99 -5.17 -7.07
C GLU A 105 10.65 -5.56 -5.65
N ARG A 106 9.93 -6.65 -5.54
CA ARG A 106 9.57 -7.19 -4.24
C ARG A 106 10.78 -7.87 -3.62
N GLY A 107 11.04 -7.54 -2.36
CA GLY A 107 12.08 -8.18 -1.57
C GLY A 107 11.49 -9.14 -0.55
N ASP A 108 12.05 -9.11 0.66
CA ASP A 108 11.69 -10.04 1.71
C ASP A 108 10.31 -9.78 2.28
N ASP A 109 9.66 -10.85 2.73
CA ASP A 109 8.46 -10.73 3.55
C ASP A 109 8.89 -10.37 4.96
N LEU A 110 8.12 -9.49 5.60
CA LEU A 110 8.41 -9.03 6.94
C LEU A 110 7.31 -9.48 7.89
N PRO A 111 7.65 -9.73 9.16
CA PRO A 111 6.61 -10.03 10.15
C PRO A 111 5.75 -8.78 10.38
N ALA A 112 4.47 -8.88 10.07
CA ALA A 112 3.57 -7.74 10.20
C ALA A 112 3.54 -7.21 11.64
N GLY A 113 3.60 -8.10 12.62
CA GLY A 113 3.60 -7.69 14.02
C GLY A 113 4.77 -6.79 14.38
N LEU A 114 5.95 -7.07 13.81
CA LEU A 114 7.11 -6.23 14.06
C LEU A 114 6.99 -4.87 13.39
N VAL A 115 6.44 -4.86 12.18
CA VAL A 115 6.22 -3.61 11.46
C VAL A 115 5.25 -2.73 12.23
N LEU A 116 4.19 -3.33 12.77
CA LEU A 116 3.15 -2.59 13.47
C LEU A 116 3.55 -2.19 14.88
N SER A 117 4.50 -2.89 15.49
CA SER A 117 4.89 -2.60 16.88
C SER A 117 5.48 -1.21 17.03
N ASP A 118 6.16 -0.71 16.00
CA ASP A 118 6.76 0.63 16.03
C ASP A 118 5.96 1.65 15.24
N ALA A 119 4.78 1.25 14.75
CA ALA A 119 4.00 2.12 13.88
C ALA A 119 3.17 3.12 14.69
N PRO A 120 2.89 4.30 14.13
CA PRO A 120 2.00 5.24 14.78
C PRO A 120 0.57 4.71 14.81
N PRO A 121 -0.25 5.15 15.78
CA PRO A 121 -1.62 4.65 15.90
C PRO A 121 -2.46 4.81 14.64
N VAL A 122 -2.22 5.85 13.85
CA VAL A 122 -2.99 6.08 12.63
C VAL A 122 -2.82 4.94 11.62
N LEU A 123 -1.64 4.31 11.59
CA LEU A 123 -1.41 3.19 10.69
C LEU A 123 -2.32 2.01 11.04
N GLU A 124 -2.39 1.71 12.32
CA GLU A 124 -3.25 0.63 12.79
C GLU A 124 -4.72 0.94 12.52
N ASP A 125 -5.13 2.17 12.78
CA ASP A 125 -6.50 2.59 12.52
C ASP A 125 -6.86 2.47 11.04
N LEU A 126 -5.94 2.81 10.16
CA LEU A 126 -6.16 2.68 8.72
C LEU A 126 -6.28 1.21 8.31
N LEU A 127 -5.43 0.37 8.86
CA LEU A 127 -5.47 -1.06 8.54
C LEU A 127 -6.76 -1.72 9.02
N LEU A 128 -7.23 -1.33 10.20
CA LEU A 128 -8.45 -1.90 10.76
C LEU A 128 -9.72 -1.30 10.18
N GLY A 129 -9.58 -0.23 9.40
CA GLY A 129 -10.73 0.42 8.81
C GLY A 129 -11.48 1.34 9.76
N SER A 130 -10.90 1.60 10.94
CA SER A 130 -11.51 2.52 11.91
C SER A 130 -11.49 3.95 11.41
N VAL A 131 -10.51 4.27 10.59
CA VAL A 131 -10.33 5.61 10.02
C VAL A 131 -10.10 5.44 8.52
N GLN A 132 -10.73 6.30 7.72
CA GLN A 132 -10.47 6.34 6.29
C GLN A 132 -9.35 7.31 6.00
N ALA A 133 -8.48 6.95 5.06
CA ALA A 133 -7.32 7.79 4.74
C ALA A 133 -7.74 9.20 4.35
N GLY A 134 -8.83 9.33 3.60
CA GLY A 134 -9.31 10.64 3.17
C GLY A 134 -9.79 11.54 4.29
N ASP A 135 -10.04 10.97 5.47
CA ASP A 135 -10.52 11.72 6.63
C ASP A 135 -9.40 12.12 7.59
N VAL A 136 -8.17 11.70 7.30
CA VAL A 136 -7.04 12.03 8.17
C VAL A 136 -6.59 13.46 7.90
N GLU A 137 -6.33 14.19 8.97
CA GLU A 137 -5.86 15.57 8.83
C GLU A 137 -4.52 15.61 8.10
N GLY A 138 -4.41 16.50 7.12
CA GLY A 138 -3.18 16.65 6.34
C GLY A 138 -3.05 15.68 5.18
N VAL A 139 -4.07 14.85 4.92
CA VAL A 139 -4.03 13.93 3.80
C VAL A 139 -3.93 14.68 2.47
N VAL A 140 -3.14 14.14 1.56
CA VAL A 140 -3.01 14.68 0.20
C VAL A 140 -3.31 13.56 -0.79
N THR A 141 -4.25 13.79 -1.70
CA THR A 141 -4.63 12.77 -2.67
C THR A 141 -3.93 13.00 -4.00
N SER A 142 -3.58 11.91 -4.67
CA SER A 142 -3.07 11.98 -6.03
C SER A 142 -4.21 12.05 -7.05
N VAL A 143 -5.42 11.66 -6.64
CA VAL A 143 -6.58 11.60 -7.52
C VAL A 143 -7.03 13.01 -7.85
N GLY A 144 -7.23 13.27 -9.16
CA GLY A 144 -7.64 14.59 -9.62
C GLY A 144 -6.49 15.58 -9.78
N MET A 145 -5.29 15.20 -9.37
CA MET A 145 -4.13 16.07 -9.54
C MET A 145 -3.62 15.97 -10.98
N SER A 146 -3.55 17.10 -11.67
CA SER A 146 -3.04 17.11 -13.02
C SER A 146 -1.53 16.92 -13.01
N ARG A 147 -1.00 16.45 -14.12
CA ARG A 147 0.44 16.25 -14.24
C ARG A 147 1.21 17.55 -13.97
N TRP A 148 0.67 18.65 -14.43
CA TRP A 148 1.31 19.95 -14.23
C TRP A 148 1.30 20.35 -12.76
N GLN A 149 0.17 20.16 -12.08
CA GLN A 149 0.09 20.41 -10.64
C GLN A 149 1.08 19.53 -9.88
N ALA A 150 1.19 18.28 -10.27
CA ALA A 150 2.11 17.35 -9.63
C ALA A 150 3.55 17.82 -9.78
N MET A 151 3.92 18.23 -10.97
CA MET A 151 5.27 18.70 -11.21
C MET A 151 5.58 19.97 -10.41
N ARG A 152 4.61 20.86 -10.31
CA ARG A 152 4.79 22.08 -9.51
C ARG A 152 4.95 21.76 -8.04
N THR A 153 4.19 20.79 -7.54
CA THR A 153 4.27 20.38 -6.15
C THR A 153 5.65 19.82 -5.81
N ILE A 154 6.18 18.98 -6.70
CA ILE A 154 7.51 18.41 -6.50
C ILE A 154 8.57 19.49 -6.55
N ALA A 155 8.48 20.38 -7.53
CA ALA A 155 9.44 21.48 -7.66
C ALA A 155 9.42 22.40 -6.44
N GLY A 156 8.23 22.70 -5.93
CA GLY A 156 8.08 23.51 -4.73
C GLY A 156 8.72 22.87 -3.51
N SER A 157 8.54 21.55 -3.35
CA SER A 157 9.16 20.81 -2.26
C SER A 157 10.68 20.85 -2.32
N THR A 158 11.21 20.69 -3.53
CA THR A 158 12.65 20.69 -3.73
C THR A 158 13.24 22.06 -3.38
N ARG A 159 12.53 23.12 -3.72
CA ARG A 159 13.02 24.48 -3.47
C ARG A 159 13.07 24.86 -2.00
N ARG A 160 12.27 24.20 -1.17
CA ARG A 160 12.23 24.50 0.25
C ARG A 160 13.41 23.96 1.04
N ARG A 161 14.28 23.25 0.39
CA ARG A 161 15.45 22.67 1.04
C ARG A 161 16.68 23.55 0.96
#